data_e114bdec1b01c5e5fde5f8cad7f2cfb7
#
_entry.id   e114bdec1b01c5e5fde5f8cad7f2cfb7
#
_cell.length_a   1.000
_cell.length_b   1.000
_cell.length_c   1.000
_cell.angle_alpha   90.00
_cell.angle_beta   90.00
_cell.angle_gamma   90.00
#
_symmetry.space_group_name_H-M   'P 1'
#
loop_
_entity.id
_entity.type
_entity.pdbx_description
1 polymer ?
#
loop_
_entity_poly.entity_id
_entity_poly.type
_entity_poly.pdbx_seq_one_letter_code
_entity_poly.pdbx_strand_id
1 'polypeptide(L)'
;MLVSDTMTFRMGTPREKGLQRFGGPPDAKLLYETQLMKMPTMDPPAPDELMEWATASGQVVKVLFGDPEAGGMSLVWSWFGPNFPLPRHSHSADCLYYVSKGELHMGRQVVKEGEGFFVANGASYAYTAGPDGVEVLEFRSVSQFDMQITESLPRWAKMVEIARENSETWAEDLPAHM
;
A
#
# COMPACT_ATOMS: atom_id res chain seq x y z
N MET A 1 -4.99 2.60 43.09
CA MET A 1 -3.80 2.44 42.24
C MET A 1 -4.28 1.81 40.94
N LEU A 2 -4.64 2.66 39.97
CA LEU A 2 -5.12 2.25 38.65
C LEU A 2 -3.90 1.88 37.83
N VAL A 3 -3.72 0.57 37.57
CA VAL A 3 -2.76 0.08 36.59
C VAL A 3 -3.33 0.50 35.23
N SER A 4 -2.71 1.47 34.59
CA SER A 4 -2.97 1.80 33.20
C SER A 4 -2.48 0.62 32.38
N ASP A 5 -3.42 -0.26 31.98
CA ASP A 5 -3.19 -1.22 30.91
C ASP A 5 -3.00 -0.41 29.60
N THR A 6 -1.77 -0.02 29.35
CA THR A 6 -1.36 0.42 28.01
C THR A 6 -1.44 -0.80 27.13
N MET A 7 -2.61 -0.98 26.51
CA MET A 7 -2.85 -2.02 25.52
C MET A 7 -1.94 -1.75 24.33
N THR A 8 -0.76 -2.37 24.33
CA THR A 8 0.15 -2.32 23.19
C THR A 8 -0.48 -3.16 22.08
N PHE A 9 -1.06 -2.49 21.07
CA PHE A 9 -1.55 -3.17 19.90
C PHE A 9 -0.37 -3.77 19.15
N ARG A 10 -0.47 -5.05 18.84
CA ARG A 10 0.52 -5.77 18.03
C ARG A 10 -0.03 -5.96 16.63
N MET A 11 0.86 -6.08 15.67
CA MET A 11 0.52 -6.66 14.37
C MET A 11 -0.02 -8.07 14.62
N GLY A 12 -1.23 -8.37 14.12
CA GLY A 12 -1.81 -9.71 14.22
C GLY A 12 -0.97 -10.74 13.46
N THR A 13 -0.89 -11.96 13.98
CA THR A 13 -0.12 -13.04 13.35
C THR A 13 -0.93 -14.33 13.26
N PRO A 14 -0.86 -15.06 12.11
CA PRO A 14 -1.53 -16.35 11.96
C PRO A 14 -1.02 -17.46 12.91
N ARG A 15 0.09 -17.25 13.61
CA ARG A 15 0.66 -18.20 14.58
C ARG A 15 -0.20 -18.39 15.82
N GLU A 16 -0.93 -17.37 16.23
CA GLU A 16 -1.75 -17.42 17.41
C GLU A 16 -3.10 -18.10 17.09
N LYS A 17 -3.53 -19.02 17.95
CA LYS A 17 -4.84 -19.67 17.81
C LYS A 17 -5.91 -18.86 18.52
N GLY A 18 -7.11 -18.86 17.97
CA GLY A 18 -8.29 -18.23 18.57
C GLY A 18 -8.55 -16.82 18.05
N LEU A 19 -9.26 -16.03 18.84
CA LEU A 19 -9.60 -14.66 18.51
C LEU A 19 -8.40 -13.76 18.76
N GLN A 20 -7.99 -13.02 17.73
CA GLN A 20 -6.93 -12.01 17.81
C GLN A 20 -7.50 -10.63 17.46
N ARG A 21 -7.02 -9.61 18.14
CA ARG A 21 -7.25 -8.23 17.83
C ARG A 21 -5.95 -7.62 17.32
N PHE A 22 -5.99 -6.91 16.22
CA PHE A 22 -4.87 -6.13 15.70
C PHE A 22 -5.19 -4.63 15.73
N GLY A 23 -4.15 -3.80 15.75
CA GLY A 23 -4.26 -2.34 15.74
C GLY A 23 -4.60 -1.77 14.38
N GLY A 24 -4.88 -0.47 14.34
CA GLY A 24 -5.00 0.30 13.11
C GLY A 24 -3.65 0.81 12.60
N PRO A 25 -3.65 1.65 11.55
CA PRO A 25 -2.42 2.17 10.93
C PRO A 25 -1.45 2.87 11.90
N PRO A 26 -1.87 3.61 12.94
CA PRO A 26 -0.94 4.26 13.86
C PRO A 26 0.03 3.28 14.56
N ASP A 27 -0.46 2.09 14.88
CA ASP A 27 0.27 1.08 15.65
C ASP A 27 0.98 0.04 14.78
N ALA A 28 0.79 0.12 13.46
CA ALA A 28 1.26 -0.87 12.50
C ALA A 28 2.68 -0.54 11.99
N LYS A 29 3.45 -1.58 11.68
CA LYS A 29 4.78 -1.44 11.08
C LYS A 29 4.68 -1.09 9.59
N LEU A 30 5.64 -0.35 9.11
CA LEU A 30 5.80 -0.13 7.68
C LEU A 30 6.11 -1.44 6.94
N LEU A 31 5.60 -1.57 5.73
CA LEU A 31 5.70 -2.81 4.95
C LEU A 31 7.16 -3.28 4.79
N TYR A 32 8.09 -2.36 4.52
CA TYR A 32 9.51 -2.69 4.35
C TYR A 32 10.20 -3.19 5.64
N GLU A 33 9.63 -2.91 6.81
CA GLU A 33 10.15 -3.40 8.10
C GLU A 33 9.72 -4.84 8.41
N THR A 34 8.74 -5.37 7.69
CA THR A 34 8.09 -6.64 8.02
C THR A 34 8.54 -7.83 7.18
N GLN A 35 9.24 -7.61 6.08
CA GLN A 35 9.63 -8.63 5.11
C GLN A 35 8.45 -9.39 4.46
N LEU A 36 7.22 -8.87 4.56
CA LEU A 36 6.06 -9.46 3.87
C LEU A 36 6.17 -9.30 2.36
N MET A 37 6.71 -8.19 1.90
CA MET A 37 6.96 -7.96 0.48
C MET A 37 8.45 -8.13 0.18
N LYS A 38 8.76 -8.92 -0.83
CA LYS A 38 10.12 -9.00 -1.39
C LYS A 38 10.46 -7.67 -2.07
N MET A 39 11.75 -7.35 -2.15
CA MET A 39 12.18 -6.16 -2.89
C MET A 39 11.57 -6.14 -4.29
N PRO A 40 10.90 -5.04 -4.67
CA PRO A 40 10.32 -4.92 -6.00
C PRO A 40 11.35 -5.09 -7.11
N THR A 41 10.97 -5.78 -8.19
CA THR A 41 11.73 -5.77 -9.43
C THR A 41 11.14 -4.74 -10.37
N MET A 42 11.98 -4.03 -11.12
CA MET A 42 11.56 -2.95 -12.02
C MET A 42 12.24 -3.12 -13.38
N ASP A 43 11.42 -3.18 -14.43
CA ASP A 43 11.90 -3.25 -15.82
C ASP A 43 11.04 -2.36 -16.73
N PRO A 44 11.61 -1.25 -17.28
CA PRO A 44 12.92 -0.66 -16.92
C PRO A 44 12.93 -0.09 -15.50
N PRO A 45 14.10 0.13 -14.89
CA PRO A 45 14.20 0.72 -13.57
C PRO A 45 13.55 2.13 -13.50
N ALA A 46 12.94 2.45 -12.36
CA ALA A 46 12.41 3.77 -12.11
C ALA A 46 13.54 4.81 -12.04
N PRO A 47 13.30 6.05 -12.46
CA PRO A 47 14.23 7.17 -12.24
C PRO A 47 14.47 7.40 -10.73
N ASP A 48 15.72 7.65 -10.35
CA ASP A 48 16.10 7.91 -8.96
C ASP A 48 15.30 9.07 -8.35
N GLU A 49 15.08 10.14 -9.10
CA GLU A 49 14.27 11.30 -8.70
C GLU A 49 12.84 10.91 -8.29
N LEU A 50 12.21 9.98 -9.02
CA LEU A 50 10.88 9.49 -8.67
C LEU A 50 10.90 8.68 -7.38
N MET A 51 11.91 7.85 -7.19
CA MET A 51 12.05 7.04 -5.99
C MET A 51 12.23 7.92 -4.75
N GLU A 52 13.00 9.01 -4.86
CA GLU A 52 13.21 9.97 -3.78
C GLU A 52 11.89 10.61 -3.33
N TRP A 53 11.09 11.14 -4.26
CA TRP A 53 9.82 11.81 -3.90
C TRP A 53 8.72 10.84 -3.47
N ALA A 54 8.54 9.74 -4.19
CA ALA A 54 7.49 8.77 -3.88
C ALA A 54 7.67 8.11 -2.52
N THR A 55 8.92 7.82 -2.15
CA THR A 55 9.22 7.20 -0.85
C THR A 55 9.25 8.18 0.30
N ALA A 56 9.51 9.46 0.04
CA ALA A 56 9.60 10.47 1.09
C ALA A 56 8.23 10.90 1.63
N SER A 57 7.20 11.01 0.76
CA SER A 57 5.93 11.61 1.17
C SER A 57 4.68 11.15 0.42
N GLY A 58 4.83 10.56 -0.76
CA GLY A 58 3.68 10.28 -1.64
C GLY A 58 2.88 9.03 -1.28
N GLN A 59 3.43 8.13 -0.47
CA GLN A 59 2.79 6.88 -0.08
C GLN A 59 3.19 6.43 1.31
N VAL A 60 2.27 5.75 1.97
CA VAL A 60 2.56 5.02 3.22
C VAL A 60 1.87 3.68 3.18
N VAL A 61 2.61 2.62 3.44
CA VAL A 61 2.11 1.24 3.40
C VAL A 61 2.46 0.54 4.71
N LYS A 62 1.44 0.08 5.42
CA LYS A 62 1.57 -0.55 6.75
C LYS A 62 0.91 -1.91 6.81
N VAL A 63 1.51 -2.83 7.55
CA VAL A 63 1.00 -4.18 7.76
C VAL A 63 0.16 -4.21 9.02
N LEU A 64 -1.15 -4.44 8.86
CA LEU A 64 -2.09 -4.60 9.98
C LEU A 64 -2.11 -6.03 10.52
N PHE A 65 -1.96 -7.01 9.62
CA PHE A 65 -1.97 -8.43 9.96
C PHE A 65 -1.10 -9.22 9.00
N GLY A 66 -0.34 -10.18 9.50
CA GLY A 66 0.50 -11.08 8.71
C GLY A 66 1.78 -11.45 9.43
N ASP A 67 2.36 -12.59 9.03
CA ASP A 67 3.67 -13.06 9.53
C ASP A 67 4.37 -13.81 8.40
N PRO A 68 5.50 -13.28 7.88
CA PRO A 68 6.19 -13.87 6.74
C PRO A 68 6.69 -15.30 7.01
N GLU A 69 6.95 -15.66 8.25
CA GLU A 69 7.44 -16.99 8.63
C GLU A 69 6.30 -17.98 8.93
N ALA A 70 5.13 -17.49 9.37
CA ALA A 70 4.02 -18.35 9.71
C ALA A 70 3.17 -18.80 8.52
N GLY A 71 3.25 -18.09 7.40
CA GLY A 71 2.34 -18.28 6.27
C GLY A 71 0.92 -17.77 6.58
N GLY A 72 -0.04 -18.13 5.74
CA GLY A 72 -1.42 -17.71 5.88
C GLY A 72 -1.73 -16.39 5.20
N MET A 73 -2.73 -15.67 5.69
CA MET A 73 -3.21 -14.43 5.08
C MET A 73 -2.43 -13.19 5.57
N SER A 74 -2.52 -12.12 4.79
CA SER A 74 -2.05 -10.80 5.18
C SER A 74 -3.10 -9.73 4.93
N LEU A 75 -3.05 -8.67 5.73
CA LEU A 75 -3.82 -7.45 5.57
C LEU A 75 -2.86 -6.26 5.62
N VAL A 76 -2.86 -5.50 4.56
CA VAL A 76 -2.06 -4.28 4.41
C VAL A 76 -3.00 -3.08 4.29
N TRP A 77 -2.64 -1.98 4.92
CA TRP A 77 -3.25 -0.68 4.72
C TRP A 77 -2.28 0.19 3.96
N SER A 78 -2.77 0.85 2.92
CA SER A 78 -2.00 1.74 2.07
C SER A 78 -2.69 3.09 1.98
N TRP A 79 -1.92 4.15 2.11
CA TRP A 79 -2.34 5.50 1.76
C TRP A 79 -1.50 5.99 0.58
N PHE A 80 -2.16 6.59 -0.38
CA PHE A 80 -1.53 7.28 -1.50
C PHE A 80 -2.06 8.69 -1.56
N GLY A 81 -1.15 9.66 -1.63
CA GLY A 81 -1.47 11.08 -1.67
C GLY A 81 -2.25 11.51 -2.92
N PRO A 82 -2.74 12.75 -2.95
CA PRO A 82 -3.48 13.30 -4.08
C PRO A 82 -2.77 13.06 -5.42
N ASN A 83 -3.49 12.50 -6.38
CA ASN A 83 -3.00 12.18 -7.72
C ASN A 83 -1.78 11.23 -7.78
N PHE A 84 -1.42 10.54 -6.70
CA PHE A 84 -0.28 9.63 -6.66
C PHE A 84 -0.41 8.54 -7.72
N PRO A 85 0.55 8.42 -8.65
CA PRO A 85 0.49 7.46 -9.73
C PRO A 85 1.14 6.14 -9.31
N LEU A 86 0.36 5.09 -9.10
CA LEU A 86 0.92 3.76 -8.90
C LEU A 86 1.36 3.17 -10.24
N PRO A 87 2.61 2.73 -10.38
CA PRO A 87 3.11 2.17 -11.63
C PRO A 87 2.40 0.87 -11.99
N ARG A 88 2.46 0.48 -13.26
CA ARG A 88 1.98 -0.83 -13.71
C ARG A 88 2.81 -1.92 -13.06
N HIS A 89 2.15 -2.81 -12.35
CA HIS A 89 2.79 -3.90 -11.63
C HIS A 89 1.90 -5.14 -11.54
N SER A 90 2.48 -6.24 -11.11
CA SER A 90 1.79 -7.47 -10.74
C SER A 90 2.35 -8.03 -9.45
N HIS A 91 1.59 -8.92 -8.81
CA HIS A 91 2.01 -9.66 -7.63
C HIS A 91 1.90 -11.17 -7.85
N SER A 92 2.66 -11.95 -7.11
CA SER A 92 2.60 -13.42 -7.10
C SER A 92 1.47 -13.98 -6.22
N ALA A 93 0.43 -13.20 -5.95
CA ALA A 93 -0.70 -13.61 -5.13
C ALA A 93 -2.00 -12.91 -5.58
N ASP A 94 -3.11 -13.60 -5.37
CA ASP A 94 -4.42 -12.98 -5.45
C ASP A 94 -4.59 -11.90 -4.39
N CYS A 95 -5.20 -10.78 -4.75
CA CYS A 95 -5.44 -9.68 -3.84
C CYS A 95 -6.86 -9.11 -3.99
N LEU A 96 -7.55 -8.93 -2.88
CA LEU A 96 -8.75 -8.13 -2.77
C LEU A 96 -8.38 -6.74 -2.26
N TYR A 97 -8.82 -5.73 -2.97
CA TYR A 97 -8.67 -4.32 -2.63
C TYR A 97 -10.02 -3.74 -2.19
N TYR A 98 -10.01 -2.96 -1.13
CA TYR A 98 -11.18 -2.24 -0.66
C TYR A 98 -10.79 -0.80 -0.36
N VAL A 99 -11.47 0.15 -0.99
CA VAL A 99 -11.25 1.59 -0.78
C VAL A 99 -11.95 2.00 0.51
N SER A 100 -11.18 2.31 1.55
CA SER A 100 -11.70 2.73 2.85
C SER A 100 -11.93 4.23 2.95
N LYS A 101 -11.25 5.03 2.08
CA LYS A 101 -11.43 6.48 1.98
C LYS A 101 -10.93 7.00 0.64
N GLY A 102 -11.60 8.02 0.10
CA GLY A 102 -11.21 8.63 -1.17
C GLY A 102 -11.63 7.80 -2.39
N GLU A 103 -10.86 7.89 -3.45
CA GLU A 103 -11.10 7.14 -4.69
C GLU A 103 -9.81 6.85 -5.44
N LEU A 104 -9.85 5.85 -6.34
CA LEU A 104 -8.76 5.55 -7.27
C LEU A 104 -9.26 5.41 -8.71
N HIS A 105 -8.39 5.73 -9.65
CA HIS A 105 -8.70 5.73 -11.07
C HIS A 105 -7.91 4.63 -11.80
N MET A 106 -8.61 3.63 -12.35
CA MET A 106 -8.08 2.57 -13.20
C MET A 106 -8.54 2.75 -14.63
N GLY A 107 -7.78 3.48 -15.44
CA GLY A 107 -8.17 3.83 -16.80
C GLY A 107 -9.45 4.66 -16.81
N ARG A 108 -10.57 4.07 -17.26
CA ARG A 108 -11.90 4.74 -17.30
C ARG A 108 -12.77 4.43 -16.08
N GLN A 109 -12.34 3.54 -15.24
CA GLN A 109 -13.08 3.15 -14.04
C GLN A 109 -12.60 3.98 -12.86
N VAL A 110 -13.55 4.45 -12.04
CA VAL A 110 -13.30 5.07 -10.75
C VAL A 110 -13.85 4.12 -9.70
N VAL A 111 -13.01 3.73 -8.75
CA VAL A 111 -13.40 2.93 -7.59
C VAL A 111 -13.40 3.85 -6.39
N LYS A 112 -14.57 3.99 -5.74
CA LYS A 112 -14.83 4.95 -4.67
C LYS A 112 -14.82 4.29 -3.30
N GLU A 113 -14.81 5.14 -2.26
CA GLU A 113 -15.02 4.71 -0.88
C GLU A 113 -16.21 3.74 -0.76
N GLY A 114 -15.98 2.61 -0.08
CA GLY A 114 -16.95 1.52 0.07
C GLY A 114 -16.96 0.51 -1.07
N GLU A 115 -16.22 0.74 -2.14
CA GLU A 115 -16.09 -0.17 -3.28
C GLU A 115 -14.74 -0.90 -3.23
N GLY A 116 -14.58 -1.90 -4.09
CA GLY A 116 -13.36 -2.68 -4.17
C GLY A 116 -13.20 -3.39 -5.51
N PHE A 117 -12.05 -4.04 -5.67
CA PHE A 117 -11.75 -4.83 -6.85
C PHE A 117 -10.87 -6.03 -6.49
N PHE A 118 -10.85 -7.01 -7.37
CA PHE A 118 -10.01 -8.20 -7.25
C PHE A 118 -8.95 -8.20 -8.34
N VAL A 119 -7.73 -8.55 -7.97
CA VAL A 119 -6.62 -8.77 -8.90
C VAL A 119 -6.11 -10.19 -8.71
N ALA A 120 -6.18 -10.97 -9.79
CA ALA A 120 -5.65 -12.32 -9.79
C ALA A 120 -4.11 -12.33 -9.79
N ASN A 121 -3.53 -13.39 -9.24
CA ASN A 121 -2.10 -13.67 -9.30
C ASN A 121 -1.54 -13.46 -10.71
N GLY A 122 -0.47 -12.67 -10.82
CA GLY A 122 0.21 -12.34 -12.07
C GLY A 122 -0.51 -11.35 -12.99
N ALA A 123 -1.74 -10.94 -12.67
CA ALA A 123 -2.44 -9.93 -13.45
C ALA A 123 -1.79 -8.55 -13.26
N SER A 124 -1.47 -7.89 -14.37
CA SER A 124 -0.84 -6.56 -14.36
C SER A 124 -1.89 -5.46 -14.32
N TYR A 125 -1.73 -4.51 -13.42
CA TYR A 125 -2.64 -3.37 -13.24
C TYR A 125 -1.88 -2.10 -12.84
N ALA A 126 -2.55 -0.97 -12.96
CA ALA A 126 -2.08 0.33 -12.51
C ALA A 126 -3.28 1.19 -12.12
N TYR A 127 -3.10 2.09 -11.17
CA TYR A 127 -4.10 3.11 -10.85
C TYR A 127 -3.43 4.41 -10.41
N THR A 128 -4.23 5.45 -10.34
CA THR A 128 -3.83 6.74 -9.78
C THR A 128 -4.78 7.07 -8.64
N ALA A 129 -4.28 7.55 -7.52
CA ALA A 129 -5.12 8.08 -6.46
C ALA A 129 -5.94 9.26 -6.98
N GLY A 130 -7.14 9.44 -6.43
CA GLY A 130 -7.98 10.59 -6.75
C GLY A 130 -7.40 11.92 -6.27
N PRO A 131 -8.10 13.03 -6.51
CA PRO A 131 -7.61 14.37 -6.18
C PRO A 131 -7.43 14.63 -4.69
N ASP A 132 -8.12 13.87 -3.84
CA ASP A 132 -8.02 13.94 -2.37
C ASP A 132 -7.19 12.77 -1.78
N GLY A 133 -6.49 12.02 -2.62
CA GLY A 133 -5.79 10.80 -2.22
C GLY A 133 -6.71 9.60 -2.06
N VAL A 134 -6.15 8.49 -1.57
CA VAL A 134 -6.90 7.26 -1.33
C VAL A 134 -6.31 6.45 -0.18
N GLU A 135 -7.18 5.84 0.64
CA GLU A 135 -6.82 4.79 1.58
C GLU A 135 -7.40 3.44 1.12
N VAL A 136 -6.56 2.42 1.10
CA VAL A 136 -6.92 1.09 0.58
C VAL A 136 -6.54 0.01 1.60
N LEU A 137 -7.44 -0.96 1.78
CA LEU A 137 -7.13 -2.22 2.45
C LEU A 137 -6.85 -3.29 1.40
N GLU A 138 -5.77 -4.03 1.59
CA GLU A 138 -5.28 -5.05 0.68
C GLU A 138 -5.23 -6.41 1.39
N PHE A 139 -6.13 -7.31 1.00
CA PHE A 139 -6.25 -8.65 1.58
C PHE A 139 -5.62 -9.68 0.65
N ARG A 140 -4.66 -10.44 1.15
CA ARG A 140 -4.04 -11.56 0.43
C ARG A 140 -4.16 -12.86 1.22
N SER A 141 -4.30 -13.97 0.50
CA SER A 141 -4.32 -15.32 1.10
C SER A 141 -2.92 -15.84 1.44
N VAL A 142 -1.90 -15.06 1.21
CA VAL A 142 -0.48 -15.35 1.48
C VAL A 142 0.10 -14.30 2.42
N SER A 143 1.13 -14.69 3.16
CA SER A 143 1.87 -13.76 4.03
C SER A 143 3.11 -13.18 3.36
N GLN A 144 3.64 -13.81 2.31
CA GLN A 144 4.74 -13.26 1.50
C GLN A 144 4.30 -13.10 0.06
N PHE A 145 4.61 -11.97 -0.52
CA PHE A 145 4.34 -11.66 -1.92
C PHE A 145 5.50 -10.85 -2.52
N ASP A 146 5.52 -10.75 -3.82
CA ASP A 146 6.45 -9.90 -4.58
C ASP A 146 5.71 -8.73 -5.22
N MET A 147 6.46 -7.85 -5.84
CA MET A 147 5.96 -6.79 -6.71
C MET A 147 6.87 -6.71 -7.93
N GLN A 148 6.31 -6.94 -9.11
CA GLN A 148 7.01 -6.86 -10.38
C GLN A 148 6.47 -5.66 -11.15
N ILE A 149 7.28 -4.61 -11.26
CA ILE A 149 6.92 -3.37 -11.94
C ILE A 149 7.39 -3.45 -13.39
N THR A 150 6.45 -3.28 -14.32
CA THR A 150 6.69 -3.31 -15.77
C THR A 150 6.12 -2.04 -16.38
N GLU A 151 6.85 -0.95 -16.23
CA GLU A 151 6.38 0.35 -16.73
C GLU A 151 7.21 0.79 -17.95
N SER A 152 6.66 1.68 -18.76
CA SER A 152 7.34 2.23 -19.93
C SER A 152 8.12 3.50 -19.58
N LEU A 153 9.20 3.77 -20.33
CA LEU A 153 9.99 5.01 -20.15
C LEU A 153 9.14 6.29 -20.25
N PRO A 154 8.21 6.43 -21.25
CA PRO A 154 7.34 7.61 -21.30
C PRO A 154 6.41 7.73 -20.07
N ARG A 155 5.98 6.61 -19.51
CA ARG A 155 5.13 6.60 -18.32
C ARG A 155 5.93 6.99 -17.09
N TRP A 156 7.16 6.50 -16.94
CA TRP A 156 8.08 6.94 -15.88
C TRP A 156 8.31 8.45 -15.92
N ALA A 157 8.57 9.03 -17.12
CA ALA A 157 8.74 10.46 -17.26
C ALA A 157 7.49 11.24 -16.79
N LYS A 158 6.29 10.76 -17.14
CA LYS A 158 5.05 11.39 -16.68
C LYS A 158 4.85 11.27 -15.16
N MET A 159 5.25 10.17 -14.56
CA MET A 159 5.18 9.99 -13.11
C MET A 159 6.14 10.94 -12.37
N VAL A 160 7.32 11.20 -12.92
CA VAL A 160 8.26 12.21 -12.41
C VAL A 160 7.63 13.61 -12.41
N GLU A 161 6.96 14.00 -13.50
CA GLU A 161 6.25 15.28 -13.56
C GLU A 161 5.17 15.39 -12.47
N ILE A 162 4.34 14.35 -12.33
CA ILE A 162 3.29 14.31 -11.31
C ILE A 162 3.89 14.39 -9.90
N ALA A 163 4.96 13.66 -9.63
CA ALA A 163 5.62 13.69 -8.34
C ALA A 163 6.19 15.07 -8.02
N ARG A 164 6.82 15.72 -9.00
CA ARG A 164 7.34 17.09 -8.85
C ARG A 164 6.25 18.10 -8.55
N GLU A 165 5.08 17.96 -9.17
CA GLU A 165 3.93 18.86 -8.98
C GLU A 165 3.24 18.67 -7.63
N ASN A 166 3.32 17.47 -7.04
CA ASN A 166 2.52 17.11 -5.86
C ASN A 166 3.34 16.82 -4.60
N SER A 167 4.68 16.79 -4.66
CA SER A 167 5.52 16.38 -3.52
C SER A 167 5.32 17.20 -2.24
N GLU A 168 5.11 18.51 -2.36
CA GLU A 168 4.83 19.38 -1.22
C GLU A 168 3.46 19.06 -0.63
N THR A 169 2.42 18.94 -1.46
CA THR A 169 1.06 18.57 -1.04
C THR A 169 1.06 17.19 -0.36
N TRP A 170 1.78 16.22 -0.89
CA TRP A 170 1.87 14.91 -0.25
C TRP A 170 2.47 14.96 1.15
N ALA A 171 3.47 15.81 1.36
CA ALA A 171 4.09 15.98 2.68
C ALA A 171 3.14 16.65 3.69
N GLU A 172 2.28 17.55 3.22
CA GLU A 172 1.28 18.23 4.06
C GLU A 172 0.07 17.35 4.36
N ASP A 173 -0.34 16.50 3.41
CA ASP A 173 -1.54 15.67 3.47
C ASP A 173 -1.31 14.28 4.11
N LEU A 174 -0.12 14.02 4.63
CA LEU A 174 0.13 12.80 5.38
C LEU A 174 -0.94 12.63 6.47
N PRO A 175 -1.58 11.46 6.56
CA PRO A 175 -2.62 11.24 7.56
C PRO A 175 -2.13 11.53 8.97
N ALA A 176 -2.90 12.30 9.74
CA ALA A 176 -2.51 12.78 11.09
C ALA A 176 -2.24 11.65 12.12
N HIS A 177 -2.55 10.40 11.76
CA HIS A 177 -2.29 9.20 12.57
C HIS A 177 -1.00 8.46 12.16
N MET A 178 -0.14 9.13 11.40
CA MET A 178 1.12 8.56 10.90
C MET A 178 2.32 8.98 11.75
#